data_85ceecc623eec6c31cc8957389abf00c
#
_entry.id   85ceecc623eec6c31cc8957389abf00c
#
_cell.length_a   1.000
_cell.length_b   1.000
_cell.length_c   1.000
_cell.angle_alpha   90.00
_cell.angle_beta   90.00
_cell.angle_gamma   90.00
#
_symmetry.space_group_name_H-M   'P 1'
#
loop_
_entity.id
_entity.type
_entity.pdbx_description
1 polymer ?
#
loop_
_entity_poly.entity_id
_entity_poly.type
_entity_poly.pdbx_seq_one_letter_code
_entity_poly.pdbx_strand_id
1 'polypeptide(L)'
;MAHKLSRPVSIIGTSTLPQRYFNDPMYEGLSTYELWAYACHQAMEDAGVKPADIDKIVYSQFANFVTSGNVSGMVGSLEEWIGLAGKPIVHIEQACAGGYVAFMEACNAVASGTADIVLCAGVETPKHFNARNQPNHMLKPIAEYDGYWHPGRVLFDTTYYRFDGVSDNLLTEEQGRYYMKEYGVSEDTIDDTYNAMAVNLRRNASRNFRAVERVEYTEVAKQHGFDDVLAYMRSEYNPKITQFIRKSGVVLHNVAAGAIVVCSADIAKQFKKNPINVVDYASSSNTQRLPYCFHEMNVAVRDALYANGQSAADIDLLITTVMTSGEQLDSAEVFGYLPEGEGYKYELDGRTWFDGDKPINPHGGDLSFGHAFGASGVSMLSEAILQMRGEAGDCQVKAPVRKCLVRGMGGGHTSTGVILELDD
;
A
#
# COMPACT_ATOMS: atom_id res chain seq x y z
N MET A 1 -13.49 -7.75 21.75
CA MET A 1 -13.34 -6.64 22.75
C MET A 1 -12.88 -5.43 21.96
N ALA A 2 -13.58 -4.33 22.07
CA ALA A 2 -13.23 -3.09 21.39
C ALA A 2 -11.85 -2.60 21.92
N HIS A 3 -10.88 -2.49 21.04
CA HIS A 3 -9.57 -1.93 21.36
C HIS A 3 -9.64 -0.40 21.22
N LYS A 4 -10.06 0.28 22.27
CA LYS A 4 -9.84 1.71 22.37
C LYS A 4 -8.37 1.91 22.79
N LEU A 5 -7.63 2.76 22.03
CA LEU A 5 -6.30 3.16 22.42
C LEU A 5 -6.32 3.71 23.86
N SER A 6 -5.46 3.19 24.73
CA SER A 6 -5.41 3.61 26.14
C SER A 6 -4.95 5.07 26.27
N ARG A 7 -4.17 5.55 25.33
CA ARG A 7 -3.76 6.95 25.15
C ARG A 7 -3.97 7.33 23.69
N PRO A 8 -4.68 8.43 23.37
CA PRO A 8 -4.86 8.87 22.01
C PRO A 8 -3.55 9.18 21.30
N VAL A 9 -3.50 8.86 20.01
CA VAL A 9 -2.30 8.98 19.16
C VAL A 9 -2.62 9.92 17.99
N SER A 10 -1.68 10.78 17.66
CA SER A 10 -1.80 11.69 16.52
C SER A 10 -0.55 11.64 15.64
N ILE A 11 -0.75 11.89 14.35
CA ILE A 11 0.31 12.04 13.35
C ILE A 11 0.67 13.51 13.26
N ILE A 12 1.94 13.83 13.38
CA ILE A 12 2.46 15.19 13.32
C ILE A 12 3.38 15.45 12.13
N GLY A 13 3.95 14.42 11.51
CA GLY A 13 4.81 14.55 10.34
C GLY A 13 4.74 13.36 9.43
N THR A 14 5.00 13.58 8.15
CA THR A 14 5.06 12.53 7.13
C THR A 14 6.02 12.87 6.00
N SER A 15 6.52 11.84 5.36
CA SER A 15 7.22 11.94 4.08
C SER A 15 7.02 10.69 3.25
N THR A 16 7.01 10.84 1.95
CA THR A 16 7.15 9.73 1.00
C THR A 16 7.97 10.20 -0.18
N LEU A 17 9.08 9.52 -0.43
CA LEU A 17 9.91 9.80 -1.60
C LEU A 17 9.19 9.36 -2.88
N PRO A 18 9.49 9.97 -4.04
CA PRO A 18 8.96 9.51 -5.31
C PRO A 18 9.26 8.02 -5.54
N GLN A 19 8.26 7.26 -5.93
CA GLN A 19 8.43 5.86 -6.31
C GLN A 19 9.17 5.79 -7.65
N ARG A 20 10.21 4.97 -7.75
CA ARG A 20 11.01 4.85 -8.99
C ARG A 20 11.46 3.43 -9.20
N TYR A 21 11.64 3.03 -10.45
CA TYR A 21 12.32 1.78 -10.74
C TYR A 21 13.78 1.87 -10.32
N PHE A 22 14.35 0.72 -10.01
CA PHE A 22 15.71 0.61 -9.47
C PHE A 22 16.80 1.30 -10.32
N ASN A 23 16.61 1.34 -11.63
CA ASN A 23 17.54 1.96 -12.60
C ASN A 23 17.19 3.40 -12.96
N ASP A 24 16.29 4.05 -12.24
CA ASP A 24 15.94 5.43 -12.48
C ASP A 24 17.12 6.36 -12.08
N PRO A 25 17.48 7.33 -12.94
CA PRO A 25 18.57 8.26 -12.66
C PRO A 25 18.39 9.06 -11.35
N MET A 26 17.17 9.24 -10.88
CA MET A 26 16.89 9.95 -9.62
C MET A 26 17.56 9.28 -8.41
N TYR A 27 17.68 7.95 -8.44
CA TYR A 27 18.24 7.16 -7.33
C TYR A 27 19.56 6.49 -7.69
N GLU A 28 20.15 6.84 -8.83
CA GLU A 28 21.44 6.31 -9.24
C GLU A 28 22.52 6.66 -8.20
N GLY A 29 23.23 5.64 -7.75
CA GLY A 29 24.31 5.80 -6.76
C GLY A 29 23.87 5.94 -5.32
N LEU A 30 22.56 6.12 -5.03
CA LEU A 30 22.08 6.19 -3.65
C LEU A 30 21.97 4.79 -3.03
N SER A 31 22.43 4.71 -1.80
CA SER A 31 22.28 3.51 -0.97
C SER A 31 20.91 3.47 -0.29
N THR A 32 20.54 2.29 0.20
CA THR A 32 19.35 2.12 1.04
C THR A 32 19.39 3.03 2.27
N TYR A 33 20.56 3.25 2.85
CA TYR A 33 20.75 4.12 4.01
C TYR A 33 20.46 5.59 3.71
N GLU A 34 20.89 6.08 2.55
CA GLU A 34 20.62 7.46 2.13
C GLU A 34 19.12 7.68 1.87
N LEU A 35 18.45 6.75 1.19
CA LEU A 35 16.99 6.84 0.98
C LEU A 35 16.24 6.80 2.30
N TRP A 36 16.65 5.93 3.22
CA TRP A 36 16.13 5.90 4.58
C TRP A 36 16.29 7.25 5.29
N ALA A 37 17.53 7.79 5.27
CA ALA A 37 17.85 9.05 5.93
C ALA A 37 17.04 10.21 5.36
N TYR A 38 16.93 10.33 4.04
CA TYR A 38 16.13 11.38 3.40
C TYR A 38 14.67 11.34 3.84
N ALA A 39 14.04 10.15 3.80
CA ALA A 39 12.65 10.03 4.22
C ALA A 39 12.46 10.39 5.70
N CYS A 40 13.31 9.87 6.58
CA CYS A 40 13.23 10.15 8.02
C CYS A 40 13.44 11.62 8.35
N HIS A 41 14.45 12.27 7.74
CA HIS A 41 14.70 13.69 7.97
C HIS A 41 13.56 14.57 7.47
N GLN A 42 13.01 14.29 6.29
CA GLN A 42 11.84 15.03 5.77
C GLN A 42 10.62 14.88 6.69
N ALA A 43 10.34 13.67 7.22
CA ALA A 43 9.22 13.47 8.14
C ALA A 43 9.43 14.21 9.48
N MET A 44 10.65 14.21 10.02
CA MET A 44 10.99 14.98 11.23
C MET A 44 10.89 16.48 10.98
N GLU A 45 11.33 16.97 9.81
CA GLU A 45 11.21 18.37 9.41
C GLU A 45 9.76 18.79 9.27
N ASP A 46 8.93 17.96 8.59
CA ASP A 46 7.47 18.18 8.49
C ASP A 46 6.81 18.20 9.87
N ALA A 47 7.24 17.34 10.80
CA ALA A 47 6.75 17.32 12.16
C ALA A 47 7.25 18.53 13.00
N GLY A 48 8.33 19.18 12.62
CA GLY A 48 9.00 20.20 13.44
C GLY A 48 9.76 19.63 14.63
N VAL A 49 10.16 18.36 14.59
CA VAL A 49 10.90 17.68 15.66
C VAL A 49 12.36 17.47 15.26
N LYS A 50 13.23 17.39 16.28
CA LYS A 50 14.66 17.06 16.12
C LYS A 50 14.88 15.59 16.44
N PRO A 51 15.99 14.99 15.98
CA PRO A 51 16.35 13.62 16.37
C PRO A 51 16.32 13.38 17.89
N ALA A 52 16.73 14.37 18.69
CA ALA A 52 16.72 14.26 20.15
C ALA A 52 15.31 14.06 20.76
N ASP A 53 14.28 14.56 20.09
CA ASP A 53 12.88 14.49 20.55
C ASP A 53 12.24 13.11 20.30
N ILE A 54 12.82 12.31 19.40
CA ILE A 54 12.33 10.96 19.08
C ILE A 54 12.73 9.98 20.21
N ASP A 55 11.76 9.24 20.71
CA ASP A 55 12.00 8.25 21.78
C ASP A 55 12.29 6.85 21.24
N LYS A 56 11.68 6.49 20.11
CA LYS A 56 11.74 5.14 19.53
C LYS A 56 11.61 5.20 18.01
N ILE A 57 12.22 4.22 17.35
CA ILE A 57 12.07 3.99 15.91
C ILE A 57 11.38 2.64 15.71
N VAL A 58 10.38 2.60 14.83
CA VAL A 58 9.80 1.36 14.30
C VAL A 58 9.90 1.40 12.78
N TYR A 59 10.47 0.39 12.16
CA TYR A 59 10.61 0.41 10.71
C TYR A 59 10.26 -0.92 10.08
N SER A 60 9.91 -0.87 8.80
CA SER A 60 9.65 -2.03 7.97
C SER A 60 10.57 -2.08 6.77
N GLN A 61 11.07 -3.27 6.51
CA GLN A 61 11.76 -3.65 5.30
C GLN A 61 11.55 -5.15 5.08
N PHE A 62 11.17 -5.53 3.87
CA PHE A 62 10.93 -6.93 3.53
C PHE A 62 12.26 -7.63 3.23
N ALA A 63 12.57 -8.66 4.04
CA ALA A 63 13.68 -9.57 3.78
C ALA A 63 14.94 -8.86 3.22
N ASN A 64 15.56 -7.99 4.00
CA ASN A 64 16.67 -7.10 3.65
C ASN A 64 17.68 -7.70 2.65
N PHE A 65 18.05 -8.94 2.82
CA PHE A 65 18.99 -9.63 1.96
C PHE A 65 18.39 -10.07 0.61
N VAL A 66 17.07 -10.20 0.51
CA VAL A 66 16.36 -10.56 -0.73
C VAL A 66 16.13 -9.33 -1.60
N THR A 67 15.67 -8.25 -1.01
CA THR A 67 15.22 -7.07 -1.76
C THR A 67 16.32 -6.04 -1.99
N SER A 68 17.14 -5.77 -1.00
CA SER A 68 18.17 -4.75 -1.06
C SER A 68 19.62 -5.28 -1.12
N GLY A 69 19.80 -6.60 -1.02
CA GLY A 69 21.12 -7.22 -0.97
C GLY A 69 21.87 -6.98 0.34
N ASN A 70 21.20 -6.43 1.35
CA ASN A 70 21.78 -6.23 2.66
C ASN A 70 21.57 -7.45 3.55
N VAL A 71 22.53 -7.72 4.41
CA VAL A 71 22.42 -8.80 5.40
C VAL A 71 21.65 -8.33 6.63
N SER A 72 21.17 -9.27 7.42
CA SER A 72 20.60 -9.00 8.73
C SER A 72 21.60 -8.19 9.58
N GLY A 73 21.12 -7.16 10.27
CA GLY A 73 21.97 -6.28 11.09
C GLY A 73 21.99 -4.82 10.63
N MET A 74 21.25 -4.47 9.59
CA MET A 74 21.07 -3.06 9.21
C MET A 74 20.53 -2.19 10.35
N VAL A 75 19.81 -2.80 11.30
CA VAL A 75 19.11 -2.10 12.38
C VAL A 75 20.03 -1.11 13.09
N GLY A 76 21.17 -1.56 13.58
CA GLY A 76 22.11 -0.70 14.31
C GLY A 76 22.82 0.35 13.47
N SER A 77 22.78 0.23 12.14
CA SER A 77 23.40 1.21 11.24
C SER A 77 22.42 2.27 10.74
N LEU A 78 21.14 1.94 10.62
CA LEU A 78 20.11 2.87 10.12
C LEU A 78 19.95 4.09 11.03
N GLU A 79 19.98 3.89 12.35
CA GLU A 79 19.78 4.95 13.33
C GLU A 79 20.91 5.99 13.32
N GLU A 80 22.15 5.59 13.00
CA GLU A 80 23.28 6.50 12.89
C GLU A 80 23.08 7.54 11.78
N TRP A 81 22.49 7.14 10.63
CA TRP A 81 22.26 8.00 9.49
C TRP A 81 21.27 9.14 9.75
N ILE A 82 20.42 8.98 10.76
CA ILE A 82 19.38 9.97 11.11
C ILE A 82 19.63 10.63 12.47
N GLY A 83 20.78 10.38 13.08
CA GLY A 83 21.16 11.01 14.36
C GLY A 83 20.41 10.43 15.57
N LEU A 84 19.93 9.19 15.49
CA LEU A 84 19.16 8.51 16.54
C LEU A 84 19.94 7.37 17.19
N ALA A 85 21.25 7.31 17.03
CA ALA A 85 22.08 6.27 17.63
C ALA A 85 21.83 6.14 19.14
N GLY A 86 21.60 4.90 19.58
CA GLY A 86 21.30 4.59 20.98
C GLY A 86 19.82 4.70 21.36
N LYS A 87 18.92 5.06 20.43
CA LYS A 87 17.47 4.98 20.66
C LYS A 87 16.98 3.55 20.41
N PRO A 88 15.89 3.10 21.10
CA PRO A 88 15.28 1.82 20.79
C PRO A 88 14.79 1.76 19.34
N ILE A 89 15.17 0.72 18.61
CA ILE A 89 14.71 0.48 17.23
C ILE A 89 14.10 -0.92 17.12
N VAL A 90 12.98 -1.03 16.41
CA VAL A 90 12.28 -2.30 16.16
C VAL A 90 12.08 -2.46 14.65
N HIS A 91 12.48 -3.60 14.12
CA HIS A 91 12.21 -4.01 12.74
C HIS A 91 10.95 -4.87 12.70
N ILE A 92 10.03 -4.51 11.82
CA ILE A 92 8.82 -5.28 11.53
C ILE A 92 8.95 -5.84 10.11
N GLU A 93 8.79 -7.14 10.00
CA GLU A 93 8.69 -7.83 8.71
C GLU A 93 7.34 -8.54 8.64
N GLN A 94 6.51 -8.16 7.69
CA GLN A 94 5.18 -8.73 7.41
C GLN A 94 4.88 -8.64 5.92
N ALA A 95 5.86 -8.96 5.09
CA ALA A 95 5.80 -8.79 3.64
C ALA A 95 5.25 -7.38 3.27
N CYS A 96 4.34 -7.28 2.30
CA CYS A 96 3.77 -6.01 1.85
C CYS A 96 2.94 -5.29 2.93
N ALA A 97 2.45 -6.00 3.95
CA ALA A 97 1.77 -5.39 5.09
C ALA A 97 2.73 -4.77 6.12
N GLY A 98 4.03 -5.01 6.00
CA GLY A 98 5.02 -4.62 7.00
C GLY A 98 4.96 -3.16 7.42
N GLY A 99 4.81 -2.23 6.47
CA GLY A 99 4.70 -0.79 6.75
C GLY A 99 3.46 -0.40 7.55
N TYR A 100 2.33 -1.04 7.28
CA TYR A 100 1.09 -0.82 8.05
C TYR A 100 1.23 -1.37 9.47
N VAL A 101 1.80 -2.57 9.62
CA VAL A 101 2.02 -3.18 10.94
C VAL A 101 3.07 -2.39 11.73
N ALA A 102 4.12 -1.88 11.08
CA ALA A 102 5.10 -0.99 11.71
C ALA A 102 4.45 0.30 12.23
N PHE A 103 3.53 0.87 11.45
CA PHE A 103 2.75 2.05 11.89
C PHE A 103 1.87 1.72 13.10
N MET A 104 1.17 0.59 13.10
CA MET A 104 0.37 0.15 14.25
C MET A 104 1.24 -0.05 15.50
N GLU A 105 2.44 -0.62 15.33
CA GLU A 105 3.36 -0.83 16.44
C GLU A 105 3.95 0.48 16.96
N ALA A 106 4.17 1.47 16.09
CA ALA A 106 4.52 2.83 16.50
C ALA A 106 3.39 3.46 17.34
N CYS A 107 2.14 3.28 16.89
CA CYS A 107 0.96 3.73 17.64
C CYS A 107 0.82 3.00 19.00
N ASN A 108 1.08 1.67 19.04
CA ASN A 108 1.09 0.89 20.26
C ASN A 108 2.11 1.41 21.28
N ALA A 109 3.30 1.79 20.83
CA ALA A 109 4.34 2.33 21.71
C ALA A 109 3.90 3.65 22.36
N VAL A 110 3.23 4.53 21.59
CA VAL A 110 2.66 5.78 22.11
C VAL A 110 1.47 5.50 23.03
N ALA A 111 0.54 4.65 22.60
CA ALA A 111 -0.69 4.35 23.33
C ALA A 111 -0.43 3.67 24.68
N SER A 112 0.62 2.84 24.77
CA SER A 112 1.05 2.20 26.02
C SER A 112 1.84 3.12 26.94
N GLY A 113 2.23 4.32 26.48
CA GLY A 113 3.04 5.27 27.23
C GLY A 113 4.53 4.88 27.34
N THR A 114 4.99 3.92 26.53
CA THR A 114 6.43 3.55 26.47
C THR A 114 7.26 4.54 25.67
N ALA A 115 6.62 5.39 24.87
CA ALA A 115 7.23 6.49 24.12
C ALA A 115 6.20 7.63 23.98
N ASP A 116 6.68 8.86 23.86
CA ASP A 116 5.83 10.03 23.58
C ASP A 116 5.86 10.38 22.09
N ILE A 117 7.01 10.26 21.44
CA ILE A 117 7.20 10.56 20.02
C ILE A 117 7.93 9.38 19.36
N VAL A 118 7.32 8.80 18.33
CA VAL A 118 7.86 7.64 17.62
C VAL A 118 7.99 7.94 16.13
N LEU A 119 9.14 7.61 15.56
CA LEU A 119 9.39 7.62 14.13
C LEU A 119 9.07 6.24 13.56
N CYS A 120 8.06 6.16 12.69
CA CYS A 120 7.77 4.99 11.87
C CYS A 120 8.33 5.19 10.48
N ALA A 121 9.05 4.22 9.92
CA ALA A 121 9.62 4.36 8.59
C ALA A 121 9.59 3.05 7.79
N GLY A 122 9.73 3.17 6.47
CA GLY A 122 9.89 2.05 5.57
C GLY A 122 10.86 2.39 4.45
N VAL A 123 11.69 1.43 4.05
CA VAL A 123 12.60 1.59 2.91
C VAL A 123 12.73 0.27 2.16
N GLU A 124 12.66 0.35 0.83
CA GLU A 124 12.92 -0.79 -0.05
C GLU A 124 13.73 -0.36 -1.27
N THR A 125 14.76 -1.14 -1.56
CA THR A 125 15.59 -0.99 -2.75
C THR A 125 15.75 -2.35 -3.45
N PRO A 126 14.72 -2.85 -4.13
CA PRO A 126 14.64 -4.23 -4.61
C PRO A 126 15.55 -4.51 -5.81
N LYS A 127 16.86 -4.34 -5.64
CA LYS A 127 17.88 -4.50 -6.68
C LYS A 127 17.82 -5.87 -7.35
N HIS A 128 17.64 -6.92 -6.56
CA HIS A 128 17.63 -8.28 -7.07
C HIS A 128 16.36 -8.61 -7.86
N PHE A 129 15.24 -8.00 -7.53
CA PHE A 129 14.00 -8.15 -8.29
C PHE A 129 14.06 -7.43 -9.63
N ASN A 130 14.70 -6.26 -9.67
CA ASN A 130 14.75 -5.39 -10.86
C ASN A 130 16.07 -5.51 -11.64
N ALA A 131 17.13 -6.07 -11.05
CA ALA A 131 18.45 -6.18 -11.69
C ALA A 131 18.43 -6.94 -13.02
N ARG A 132 17.36 -7.65 -13.29
CA ARG A 132 17.18 -8.39 -14.55
C ARG A 132 16.37 -7.59 -15.58
N ASN A 133 15.84 -6.42 -15.24
CA ASN A 133 15.06 -5.55 -16.15
C ASN A 133 14.09 -6.32 -17.06
N GLN A 134 13.55 -7.44 -16.55
CA GLN A 134 12.67 -8.29 -17.32
C GLN A 134 11.26 -8.12 -16.80
N PRO A 135 10.36 -7.57 -17.60
CA PRO A 135 8.92 -7.47 -17.26
C PRO A 135 8.32 -8.82 -16.83
N ASN A 136 8.99 -9.92 -17.17
CA ASN A 136 8.50 -11.27 -16.98
C ASN A 136 9.32 -12.08 -15.94
N HIS A 137 10.12 -11.47 -15.08
CA HIS A 137 10.91 -12.26 -14.12
C HIS A 137 10.03 -13.04 -13.13
N MET A 138 8.84 -12.57 -12.84
CA MET A 138 7.83 -13.27 -12.03
C MET A 138 7.27 -14.52 -12.74
N LEU A 139 7.37 -14.56 -14.07
CA LEU A 139 6.86 -15.65 -14.92
C LEU A 139 7.92 -16.67 -15.33
N LYS A 140 9.20 -16.47 -14.94
CA LYS A 140 10.25 -17.42 -15.25
C LYS A 140 10.09 -18.70 -14.43
N PRO A 141 10.35 -19.87 -15.04
CA PRO A 141 10.43 -21.12 -14.29
C PRO A 141 11.42 -21.00 -13.12
N ILE A 142 11.06 -21.55 -12.00
CA ILE A 142 11.85 -21.49 -10.77
C ILE A 142 13.27 -22.00 -10.95
N ALA A 143 13.48 -22.95 -11.87
CA ALA A 143 14.79 -23.47 -12.23
C ALA A 143 15.77 -22.44 -12.82
N GLU A 144 15.26 -21.30 -13.32
CA GLU A 144 16.09 -20.22 -13.86
C GLU A 144 16.55 -19.20 -12.81
N TYR A 145 16.09 -19.33 -11.56
CA TYR A 145 16.55 -18.52 -10.45
C TYR A 145 17.57 -19.30 -9.64
N ASP A 146 18.74 -18.72 -9.42
CA ASP A 146 19.75 -19.30 -8.56
C ASP A 146 19.18 -19.61 -7.17
N GLY A 147 18.78 -20.83 -7.02
CA GLY A 147 18.53 -21.59 -5.84
C GLY A 147 17.58 -21.03 -4.81
N TYR A 148 18.00 -20.12 -3.96
CA TYR A 148 17.34 -19.89 -2.67
C TYR A 148 16.30 -18.78 -2.63
N TRP A 149 16.29 -17.87 -3.58
CA TRP A 149 15.67 -16.54 -3.39
C TRP A 149 14.55 -16.22 -4.37
N HIS A 150 13.78 -17.19 -4.76
CA HIS A 150 12.57 -16.92 -5.54
C HIS A 150 11.52 -16.27 -4.64
N PRO A 151 10.86 -15.15 -5.04
CA PRO A 151 9.83 -14.49 -4.25
C PRO A 151 8.74 -15.44 -3.76
N GLY A 152 8.33 -16.39 -4.61
CA GLY A 152 7.36 -17.41 -4.26
C GLY A 152 7.82 -18.38 -3.17
N ARG A 153 9.13 -18.49 -2.91
CA ARG A 153 9.62 -19.31 -1.78
C ARG A 153 9.64 -18.57 -0.46
N VAL A 154 9.69 -17.26 -0.52
CA VAL A 154 9.73 -16.40 0.67
C VAL A 154 8.32 -16.04 1.11
N LEU A 155 7.42 -15.81 0.15
CA LEU A 155 6.05 -15.35 0.41
C LEU A 155 5.06 -16.49 0.67
N PHE A 156 5.32 -17.70 0.14
CA PHE A 156 4.37 -18.81 0.21
C PHE A 156 4.99 -20.04 0.85
N ASP A 157 4.19 -20.76 1.61
CA ASP A 157 4.52 -22.11 2.08
C ASP A 157 4.83 -23.00 0.86
N THR A 158 6.11 -23.25 0.64
CA THR A 158 6.60 -24.03 -0.49
C THR A 158 6.14 -25.48 -0.49
N THR A 159 5.67 -25.98 0.66
CA THR A 159 5.22 -27.36 0.82
C THR A 159 3.78 -27.53 0.35
N TYR A 160 2.97 -26.49 0.46
CA TYR A 160 1.52 -26.58 0.21
C TYR A 160 1.10 -25.89 -1.10
N TYR A 161 1.48 -24.63 -1.30
CA TYR A 161 1.04 -23.83 -2.45
C TYR A 161 1.83 -24.13 -3.72
N ARG A 162 3.08 -24.51 -3.58
CA ARG A 162 3.93 -24.79 -4.71
C ARG A 162 3.58 -26.09 -5.44
N PHE A 163 3.02 -27.04 -4.71
CA PHE A 163 2.55 -28.31 -5.27
C PHE A 163 1.34 -28.12 -6.17
N ASP A 164 0.47 -27.15 -5.84
CA ASP A 164 -0.75 -26.88 -6.59
C ASP A 164 -0.59 -25.76 -7.63
N GLY A 165 0.63 -25.20 -7.80
CA GLY A 165 0.88 -24.10 -8.74
C GLY A 165 0.23 -22.77 -8.35
N VAL A 166 -0.19 -22.64 -7.11
CA VAL A 166 -0.85 -21.42 -6.59
C VAL A 166 0.16 -20.29 -6.49
N SER A 167 -0.20 -19.12 -7.00
CA SER A 167 0.52 -17.86 -6.89
C SER A 167 -0.43 -16.77 -6.38
N ASP A 168 0.11 -15.59 -6.02
CA ASP A 168 -0.71 -14.41 -5.67
C ASP A 168 -1.78 -14.14 -6.70
N ASN A 169 -1.43 -14.26 -7.99
CA ASN A 169 -2.35 -14.04 -9.08
C ASN A 169 -3.55 -15.00 -9.04
N LEU A 170 -3.34 -16.26 -8.65
CA LEU A 170 -4.43 -17.23 -8.54
C LEU A 170 -5.33 -16.93 -7.34
N LEU A 171 -4.76 -16.53 -6.21
CA LEU A 171 -5.54 -16.17 -5.03
C LEU A 171 -6.48 -14.99 -5.32
N THR A 172 -5.97 -13.99 -6.04
CA THR A 172 -6.78 -12.81 -6.41
C THR A 172 -7.75 -13.10 -7.55
N GLU A 173 -7.46 -14.06 -8.42
CA GLU A 173 -8.38 -14.52 -9.45
C GLU A 173 -9.64 -15.16 -8.85
N GLU A 174 -9.51 -15.82 -7.71
CA GLU A 174 -10.67 -16.38 -7.00
C GLU A 174 -11.67 -15.31 -6.57
N GLN A 175 -11.23 -14.07 -6.35
CA GLN A 175 -12.13 -12.95 -6.07
C GLN A 175 -13.05 -12.69 -7.25
N GLY A 176 -12.52 -12.67 -8.48
CA GLY A 176 -13.35 -12.52 -9.69
C GLY A 176 -14.37 -13.64 -9.84
N ARG A 177 -13.98 -14.88 -9.57
CA ARG A 177 -14.89 -16.05 -9.62
C ARG A 177 -15.95 -15.98 -8.54
N TYR A 178 -15.56 -15.59 -7.32
CA TYR A 178 -16.50 -15.37 -6.22
C TYR A 178 -17.52 -14.31 -6.60
N TYR A 179 -17.05 -13.18 -7.12
CA TYR A 179 -17.88 -12.06 -7.52
C TYR A 179 -18.89 -12.44 -8.60
N MET A 180 -18.46 -13.19 -9.62
CA MET A 180 -19.36 -13.74 -10.65
C MET A 180 -20.41 -14.67 -10.05
N LYS A 181 -20.01 -15.57 -9.15
CA LYS A 181 -20.88 -16.57 -8.57
C LYS A 181 -21.92 -15.95 -7.64
N GLU A 182 -21.50 -15.03 -6.77
CA GLU A 182 -22.39 -14.45 -5.75
C GLU A 182 -23.32 -13.37 -6.35
N TYR A 183 -22.82 -12.58 -7.30
CA TYR A 183 -23.58 -11.44 -7.83
C TYR A 183 -24.05 -11.63 -9.28
N GLY A 184 -23.73 -12.75 -9.91
CA GLY A 184 -24.19 -13.07 -11.26
C GLY A 184 -23.60 -12.18 -12.36
N VAL A 185 -22.48 -11.50 -12.11
CA VAL A 185 -21.80 -10.65 -13.08
C VAL A 185 -21.07 -11.50 -14.10
N SER A 186 -21.11 -11.15 -15.38
CA SER A 186 -20.46 -11.92 -16.44
C SER A 186 -18.93 -11.83 -16.40
N GLU A 187 -18.23 -12.83 -16.96
CA GLU A 187 -16.78 -12.83 -17.11
C GLU A 187 -16.29 -11.57 -17.85
N ASP A 188 -16.96 -11.21 -18.95
CA ASP A 188 -16.61 -10.03 -19.73
C ASP A 188 -16.74 -8.74 -18.91
N THR A 189 -17.78 -8.65 -18.08
CA THR A 189 -17.95 -7.48 -17.19
C THR A 189 -16.84 -7.40 -16.14
N ILE A 190 -16.39 -8.52 -15.60
CA ILE A 190 -15.26 -8.56 -14.65
C ILE A 190 -13.96 -8.15 -15.36
N ASP A 191 -13.69 -8.69 -16.55
CA ASP A 191 -12.50 -8.31 -17.34
C ASP A 191 -12.51 -6.80 -17.62
N ASP A 192 -13.65 -6.24 -18.01
CA ASP A 192 -13.82 -4.80 -18.24
C ASP A 192 -13.64 -3.98 -16.98
N THR A 193 -14.16 -4.45 -15.85
CA THR A 193 -14.02 -3.77 -14.57
C THR A 193 -12.55 -3.70 -14.14
N TYR A 194 -11.82 -4.80 -14.27
CA TYR A 194 -10.41 -4.83 -13.92
C TYR A 194 -9.55 -3.98 -14.86
N ASN A 195 -9.91 -3.94 -16.15
CA ASN A 195 -9.27 -3.04 -17.10
C ASN A 195 -9.59 -1.56 -16.80
N ALA A 196 -10.84 -1.24 -16.50
CA ALA A 196 -11.25 0.12 -16.12
C ALA A 196 -10.53 0.56 -14.83
N MET A 197 -10.42 -0.31 -13.84
CA MET A 197 -9.66 -0.05 -12.61
C MET A 197 -8.20 0.30 -12.90
N ALA A 198 -7.52 -0.50 -13.73
CA ALA A 198 -6.14 -0.21 -14.13
C ALA A 198 -6.03 1.15 -14.85
N VAL A 199 -6.98 1.48 -15.72
CA VAL A 199 -7.05 2.79 -16.38
C VAL A 199 -7.27 3.92 -15.40
N ASN A 200 -8.19 3.75 -14.45
CA ASN A 200 -8.50 4.75 -13.41
C ASN A 200 -7.29 5.03 -12.53
N LEU A 201 -6.62 3.98 -12.05
CA LEU A 201 -5.41 4.12 -11.23
C LEU A 201 -4.27 4.79 -11.99
N ARG A 202 -4.07 4.46 -13.28
CA ARG A 202 -3.05 5.10 -14.12
C ARG A 202 -3.37 6.58 -14.36
N ARG A 203 -4.63 6.93 -14.55
CA ARG A 203 -5.08 8.32 -14.67
C ARG A 203 -4.84 9.09 -13.36
N ASN A 204 -5.09 8.47 -12.21
CA ASN A 204 -4.77 9.06 -10.91
C ASN A 204 -3.26 9.29 -10.77
N ALA A 205 -2.45 8.28 -11.09
CA ALA A 205 -0.99 8.33 -11.03
C ALA A 205 -0.36 9.38 -11.96
N SER A 206 -0.96 9.64 -13.14
CA SER A 206 -0.44 10.65 -14.08
C SER A 206 -0.35 12.04 -13.46
N ARG A 207 -1.17 12.31 -12.46
CA ARG A 207 -1.23 13.56 -11.69
C ARG A 207 -0.33 13.57 -10.46
N ASN A 208 0.18 12.42 -10.04
CA ASN A 208 1.05 12.32 -8.87
C ASN A 208 2.52 12.23 -9.30
N PHE A 209 3.31 13.30 -9.07
CA PHE A 209 4.72 13.30 -9.44
C PHE A 209 5.54 12.23 -8.69
N ARG A 210 5.02 11.72 -7.58
CA ARG A 210 5.63 10.65 -6.79
C ARG A 210 5.38 9.26 -7.39
N ALA A 211 4.40 9.11 -8.27
CA ALA A 211 4.08 7.82 -8.88
C ALA A 211 5.16 7.36 -9.86
N VAL A 212 5.33 6.04 -9.97
CA VAL A 212 6.31 5.42 -10.88
C VAL A 212 5.78 5.37 -12.31
N GLU A 213 4.49 5.08 -12.48
CA GLU A 213 3.85 4.90 -13.79
C GLU A 213 2.89 6.05 -14.08
N ARG A 214 3.34 7.02 -14.90
CA ARG A 214 2.62 8.28 -15.08
C ARG A 214 2.05 8.53 -16.48
N VAL A 215 2.35 7.67 -17.45
CA VAL A 215 1.79 7.78 -18.81
C VAL A 215 0.42 7.12 -18.83
N GLU A 216 -0.63 7.87 -19.12
CA GLU A 216 -2.00 7.36 -19.14
C GLU A 216 -2.21 6.27 -20.20
N TYR A 217 -3.02 5.26 -19.90
CA TYR A 217 -3.35 4.21 -20.86
C TYR A 217 -4.11 4.75 -22.09
N THR A 218 -4.82 5.85 -21.97
CA THR A 218 -5.42 6.56 -23.10
C THR A 218 -4.38 7.07 -24.09
N GLU A 219 -3.24 7.53 -23.60
CA GLU A 219 -2.12 7.96 -24.45
C GLU A 219 -1.41 6.75 -25.08
N VAL A 220 -1.15 5.72 -24.29
CA VAL A 220 -0.55 4.47 -24.77
C VAL A 220 -1.44 3.82 -25.85
N ALA A 221 -2.75 3.78 -25.65
CA ALA A 221 -3.71 3.25 -26.62
C ALA A 221 -3.61 3.97 -27.96
N LYS A 222 -3.57 5.30 -27.95
CA LYS A 222 -3.41 6.11 -29.18
C LYS A 222 -2.10 5.82 -29.91
N GLN A 223 -1.01 5.63 -29.18
CA GLN A 223 0.28 5.25 -29.77
C GLN A 223 0.23 3.90 -30.48
N HIS A 224 -0.67 3.01 -30.08
CA HIS A 224 -0.93 1.71 -30.71
C HIS A 224 -2.11 1.73 -31.68
N GLY A 225 -2.67 2.90 -32.00
CA GLY A 225 -3.73 3.05 -33.00
C GLY A 225 -5.15 2.74 -32.49
N PHE A 226 -5.36 2.78 -31.18
CA PHE A 226 -6.68 2.61 -30.57
C PHE A 226 -7.25 3.96 -30.13
N ASP A 227 -8.48 4.26 -30.55
CA ASP A 227 -9.24 5.41 -30.05
C ASP A 227 -9.95 5.12 -28.72
N ASP A 228 -10.32 3.85 -28.49
CA ASP A 228 -10.95 3.36 -27.26
C ASP A 228 -9.91 2.67 -26.37
N VAL A 229 -9.73 3.20 -25.18
CA VAL A 229 -8.77 2.66 -24.20
C VAL A 229 -9.13 1.25 -23.73
N LEU A 230 -10.41 0.93 -23.56
CA LEU A 230 -10.81 -0.42 -23.16
C LEU A 230 -10.61 -1.43 -24.30
N ALA A 231 -10.77 -1.03 -25.56
CA ALA A 231 -10.39 -1.87 -26.69
C ALA A 231 -8.88 -2.18 -26.69
N TYR A 232 -8.03 -1.19 -26.39
CA TYR A 232 -6.59 -1.40 -26.18
C TYR A 232 -6.35 -2.36 -25.00
N MET A 233 -7.01 -2.15 -23.88
CA MET A 233 -6.83 -2.98 -22.69
C MET A 233 -7.23 -4.44 -22.89
N ARG A 234 -8.13 -4.73 -23.85
CA ARG A 234 -8.51 -6.10 -24.23
C ARG A 234 -7.63 -6.71 -25.32
N SER A 235 -6.73 -5.94 -25.92
CA SER A 235 -5.91 -6.36 -27.04
C SER A 235 -4.70 -7.23 -26.63
N GLU A 236 -3.97 -7.69 -27.63
CA GLU A 236 -2.71 -8.43 -27.46
C GLU A 236 -1.58 -7.63 -26.80
N TYR A 237 -1.69 -6.31 -26.75
CA TYR A 237 -0.73 -5.43 -26.04
C TYR A 237 -0.87 -5.51 -24.52
N ASN A 238 -2.03 -5.97 -24.03
CA ASN A 238 -2.31 -6.23 -22.63
C ASN A 238 -2.83 -7.67 -22.46
N PRO A 239 -1.97 -8.68 -22.65
CA PRO A 239 -2.37 -10.08 -22.63
C PRO A 239 -2.90 -10.51 -21.28
N LYS A 240 -3.85 -11.47 -21.30
CA LYS A 240 -4.27 -12.18 -20.07
C LYS A 240 -3.11 -13.02 -19.52
N ILE A 241 -2.88 -12.91 -18.22
CA ILE A 241 -1.95 -13.75 -17.46
C ILE A 241 -2.71 -14.93 -16.88
N THR A 242 -3.90 -14.67 -16.37
CA THR A 242 -4.86 -15.67 -15.88
C THR A 242 -6.22 -15.45 -16.54
N GLN A 243 -7.29 -16.07 -16.06
CA GLN A 243 -8.63 -15.91 -16.62
C GLN A 243 -9.10 -14.44 -16.57
N PHE A 244 -8.89 -13.75 -15.45
CA PHE A 244 -9.37 -12.37 -15.22
C PHE A 244 -8.27 -11.33 -15.19
N ILE A 245 -7.02 -11.73 -14.84
CA ILE A 245 -5.93 -10.79 -14.63
C ILE A 245 -5.15 -10.61 -15.93
N ARG A 246 -4.99 -9.35 -16.35
CA ARG A 246 -4.14 -8.96 -17.47
C ARG A 246 -2.81 -8.38 -16.98
N LYS A 247 -1.85 -8.23 -17.89
CA LYS A 247 -0.52 -7.69 -17.59
C LYS A 247 -0.57 -6.36 -16.84
N SER A 248 -1.50 -5.47 -17.22
CA SER A 248 -1.71 -4.16 -16.56
C SER A 248 -2.28 -4.28 -15.14
N GLY A 249 -2.85 -5.43 -14.80
CA GLY A 249 -3.45 -5.70 -13.50
C GLY A 249 -2.52 -6.36 -12.48
N VAL A 250 -1.20 -6.32 -12.71
CA VAL A 250 -0.18 -6.88 -11.80
C VAL A 250 0.87 -5.82 -11.49
N VAL A 251 1.19 -5.64 -10.22
CA VAL A 251 2.20 -4.67 -9.76
C VAL A 251 3.61 -5.01 -10.24
N LEU A 252 4.41 -3.98 -10.43
CA LEU A 252 5.85 -4.06 -10.59
C LEU A 252 6.52 -3.45 -9.35
N HIS A 253 7.54 -4.16 -8.84
CA HIS A 253 8.25 -3.68 -7.66
C HIS A 253 9.20 -2.55 -7.98
N ASN A 254 9.31 -1.61 -7.07
CA ASN A 254 10.08 -0.38 -7.22
C ASN A 254 10.80 0.02 -5.93
N VAL A 255 11.65 1.04 -6.05
CA VAL A 255 12.33 1.68 -4.92
C VAL A 255 11.37 2.63 -4.23
N ALA A 256 11.31 2.56 -2.92
CA ALA A 256 10.55 3.49 -2.09
C ALA A 256 11.21 3.70 -0.72
N ALA A 257 10.97 4.87 -0.18
CA ALA A 257 11.18 5.17 1.23
C ALA A 257 10.12 6.18 1.70
N GLY A 258 9.68 6.01 2.94
CA GLY A 258 8.73 6.92 3.58
C GLY A 258 8.90 6.88 5.09
N ALA A 259 8.41 7.92 5.75
CA ALA A 259 8.41 7.98 7.21
C ALA A 259 7.23 8.78 7.74
N ILE A 260 6.78 8.45 8.94
CA ILE A 260 5.67 9.09 9.65
C ILE A 260 6.11 9.32 11.09
N VAL A 261 5.85 10.50 11.63
CA VAL A 261 6.07 10.80 13.04
C VAL A 261 4.72 10.78 13.74
N VAL A 262 4.58 9.89 14.72
CA VAL A 262 3.41 9.80 15.59
C VAL A 262 3.77 10.26 16.99
N CYS A 263 2.82 10.86 17.68
CA CYS A 263 3.00 11.26 19.07
C CYS A 263 1.69 11.09 19.87
N SER A 264 1.79 11.28 21.17
CA SER A 264 0.62 11.40 22.02
C SER A 264 -0.20 12.65 21.62
N ALA A 265 -1.51 12.50 21.54
CA ALA A 265 -2.41 13.58 21.12
C ALA A 265 -2.39 14.81 22.04
N ASP A 266 -2.04 14.65 23.31
CA ASP A 266 -1.93 15.74 24.28
C ASP A 266 -0.80 16.73 23.97
N ILE A 267 0.25 16.27 23.24
CA ILE A 267 1.35 17.14 22.83
C ILE A 267 1.30 17.50 21.34
N ALA A 268 0.45 16.85 20.55
CA ALA A 268 0.43 16.98 19.07
C ALA A 268 0.26 18.43 18.58
N LYS A 269 -0.59 19.22 19.25
CA LYS A 269 -0.87 20.63 18.89
C LYS A 269 0.34 21.57 19.14
N GLN A 270 1.36 21.11 19.86
CA GLN A 270 2.62 21.85 20.00
C GLN A 270 3.44 21.83 18.69
N PHE A 271 3.22 20.81 17.85
CA PHE A 271 3.97 20.58 16.62
C PHE A 271 3.14 20.94 15.37
N LYS A 272 1.88 20.58 15.33
CA LYS A 272 0.96 20.82 14.21
C LYS A 272 -0.35 21.46 14.70
N LYS A 273 -0.83 22.44 13.93
CA LYS A 273 -2.11 23.13 14.24
C LYS A 273 -3.29 22.17 14.16
N ASN A 274 -3.33 21.36 13.10
CA ASN A 274 -4.37 20.34 12.83
C ASN A 274 -3.70 18.99 12.66
N PRO A 275 -3.34 18.29 13.75
CA PRO A 275 -2.79 16.95 13.67
C PRO A 275 -3.85 15.96 13.17
N ILE A 276 -3.41 14.85 12.64
CA ILE A 276 -4.32 13.78 12.21
C ILE A 276 -4.36 12.73 13.31
N ASN A 277 -5.55 12.46 13.82
CA ASN A 277 -5.77 11.48 14.86
C ASN A 277 -5.81 10.07 14.27
N VAL A 278 -5.16 9.12 14.92
CA VAL A 278 -5.32 7.70 14.68
C VAL A 278 -6.51 7.22 15.51
N VAL A 279 -7.65 7.06 14.85
CA VAL A 279 -8.92 6.75 15.53
C VAL A 279 -8.96 5.29 15.95
N ASP A 280 -8.60 4.40 15.02
CA ASP A 280 -8.62 2.96 15.25
C ASP A 280 -7.74 2.22 14.22
N TYR A 281 -7.35 0.99 14.56
CA TYR A 281 -6.71 0.09 13.64
C TYR A 281 -6.94 -1.36 14.03
N ALA A 282 -6.94 -2.23 13.03
CA ALA A 282 -7.06 -3.66 13.21
C ALA A 282 -6.20 -4.43 12.20
N SER A 283 -5.83 -5.64 12.55
CA SER A 283 -5.21 -6.59 11.63
C SER A 283 -5.80 -7.97 11.80
N SER A 284 -5.82 -8.73 10.71
CA SER A 284 -6.22 -10.13 10.70
C SER A 284 -5.25 -10.93 9.86
N SER A 285 -4.99 -12.15 10.27
CA SER A 285 -4.25 -13.13 9.48
C SER A 285 -5.08 -14.39 9.31
N ASN A 286 -4.93 -15.04 8.16
CA ASN A 286 -5.66 -16.27 7.86
C ASN A 286 -4.75 -17.27 7.15
N THR A 287 -5.21 -18.51 7.04
CA THR A 287 -4.54 -19.53 6.25
C THR A 287 -4.78 -19.31 4.76
N GLN A 288 -3.75 -19.39 3.96
CA GLN A 288 -3.87 -19.39 2.49
C GLN A 288 -4.59 -20.63 1.91
N ARG A 289 -4.94 -21.58 2.75
CA ARG A 289 -5.60 -22.84 2.34
C ARG A 289 -7.07 -22.70 2.06
N LEU A 290 -7.69 -21.58 2.44
CA LEU A 290 -9.11 -21.35 2.23
C LEU A 290 -9.33 -20.56 0.94
N PRO A 291 -10.26 -20.99 0.09
CA PRO A 291 -10.78 -20.13 -0.95
C PRO A 291 -11.21 -18.78 -0.35
N TYR A 292 -10.97 -17.70 -1.08
CA TYR A 292 -11.36 -16.34 -0.65
C TYR A 292 -10.73 -15.86 0.68
N CYS A 293 -9.54 -16.35 1.00
CA CYS A 293 -8.85 -15.97 2.25
C CYS A 293 -8.66 -14.46 2.41
N PHE A 294 -8.50 -13.73 1.32
CA PHE A 294 -8.40 -12.25 1.34
C PHE A 294 -9.72 -11.60 1.76
N HIS A 295 -10.82 -12.04 1.20
CA HIS A 295 -12.16 -11.58 1.56
C HIS A 295 -12.42 -11.78 3.05
N GLU A 296 -12.19 -12.98 3.56
CA GLU A 296 -12.40 -13.31 4.97
C GLU A 296 -11.53 -12.46 5.91
N MET A 297 -10.27 -12.19 5.53
CA MET A 297 -9.40 -11.31 6.32
C MET A 297 -9.91 -9.86 6.33
N ASN A 298 -10.40 -9.36 5.18
CA ASN A 298 -10.99 -8.03 5.09
C ASN A 298 -12.25 -7.93 5.95
N VAL A 299 -13.10 -8.95 5.92
CA VAL A 299 -14.30 -9.04 6.79
C VAL A 299 -13.91 -8.99 8.25
N ALA A 300 -12.91 -9.76 8.68
CA ALA A 300 -12.45 -9.76 10.06
C ALA A 300 -11.89 -8.39 10.53
N VAL A 301 -11.14 -7.72 9.66
CA VAL A 301 -10.62 -6.36 9.94
C VAL A 301 -11.78 -5.35 10.02
N ARG A 302 -12.69 -5.37 9.06
CA ARG A 302 -13.90 -4.51 9.08
C ARG A 302 -14.68 -4.70 10.36
N ASP A 303 -14.99 -5.95 10.71
CA ASP A 303 -15.80 -6.26 11.88
C ASP A 303 -15.13 -5.78 13.18
N ALA A 304 -13.80 -5.89 13.27
CA ALA A 304 -13.06 -5.37 14.41
C ALA A 304 -13.18 -3.84 14.53
N LEU A 305 -12.98 -3.11 13.41
CA LEU A 305 -13.09 -1.64 13.38
C LEU A 305 -14.53 -1.18 13.69
N TYR A 306 -15.52 -1.82 13.08
CA TYR A 306 -16.92 -1.41 13.25
C TYR A 306 -17.50 -1.80 14.61
N ALA A 307 -17.00 -2.86 15.23
CA ALA A 307 -17.32 -3.18 16.63
C ALA A 307 -16.86 -2.08 17.61
N ASN A 308 -15.88 -1.26 17.20
CA ASN A 308 -15.42 -0.12 17.96
C ASN A 308 -16.20 1.18 17.67
N GLY A 309 -17.29 1.10 16.89
CA GLY A 309 -18.17 2.22 16.59
C GLY A 309 -17.78 3.00 15.33
N GLN A 310 -16.84 2.51 14.52
CA GLN A 310 -16.58 3.09 13.20
C GLN A 310 -17.66 2.70 12.20
N SER A 311 -17.85 3.49 11.16
CA SER A 311 -18.88 3.26 10.15
C SER A 311 -18.35 3.61 8.75
N ALA A 312 -18.75 2.81 7.76
CA ALA A 312 -18.48 3.11 6.35
C ALA A 312 -19.04 4.47 5.90
N ALA A 313 -20.17 4.89 6.50
CA ALA A 313 -20.83 6.15 6.16
C ALA A 313 -19.99 7.39 6.49
N ASP A 314 -19.03 7.26 7.42
CA ASP A 314 -18.17 8.35 7.86
C ASP A 314 -16.86 8.44 7.06
N ILE A 315 -16.59 7.49 6.16
CA ILE A 315 -15.34 7.43 5.39
C ILE A 315 -15.47 8.26 4.12
N ASP A 316 -14.66 9.32 4.03
CA ASP A 316 -14.60 10.22 2.87
C ASP A 316 -13.69 9.67 1.78
N LEU A 317 -12.64 8.94 2.15
CA LEU A 317 -11.63 8.41 1.23
C LEU A 317 -11.20 7.00 1.63
N LEU A 318 -11.11 6.11 0.63
CA LEU A 318 -10.49 4.81 0.76
C LEU A 318 -9.13 4.80 0.05
N ILE A 319 -8.09 4.44 0.79
CA ILE A 319 -6.79 4.02 0.23
C ILE A 319 -6.62 2.54 0.52
N THR A 320 -6.35 1.75 -0.49
CA THR A 320 -6.24 0.30 -0.35
C THR A 320 -5.10 -0.26 -1.20
N THR A 321 -4.43 -1.27 -0.68
CA THR A 321 -3.45 -2.06 -1.43
C THR A 321 -4.13 -2.73 -2.62
N VAL A 322 -3.47 -2.66 -3.78
CA VAL A 322 -3.91 -3.25 -5.05
C VAL A 322 -2.72 -3.89 -5.74
N MET A 323 -2.29 -5.06 -5.27
CA MET A 323 -1.20 -5.82 -5.89
C MET A 323 -1.63 -6.44 -7.21
N THR A 324 -2.91 -6.82 -7.29
CA THR A 324 -3.57 -7.26 -8.52
C THR A 324 -4.95 -6.62 -8.63
N SER A 325 -5.46 -6.54 -9.87
CA SER A 325 -6.82 -6.05 -10.11
C SER A 325 -7.83 -6.87 -9.32
N GLY A 326 -8.86 -6.37 -8.82
CA GLY A 326 -9.87 -7.07 -8.01
C GLY A 326 -9.75 -6.83 -6.51
N GLU A 327 -8.54 -6.67 -5.97
CA GLU A 327 -8.37 -6.38 -4.55
C GLU A 327 -9.03 -5.06 -4.13
N GLN A 328 -9.00 -4.05 -5.01
CA GLN A 328 -9.66 -2.77 -4.77
C GLN A 328 -11.18 -2.95 -4.64
N LEU A 329 -11.75 -3.75 -5.55
CA LEU A 329 -13.19 -4.01 -5.57
C LEU A 329 -13.64 -4.72 -4.29
N ASP A 330 -12.99 -5.83 -3.94
CA ASP A 330 -13.27 -6.56 -2.70
C ASP A 330 -13.14 -5.66 -1.47
N SER A 331 -12.05 -4.91 -1.37
CA SER A 331 -11.83 -4.01 -0.25
C SER A 331 -12.93 -2.95 -0.15
N ALA A 332 -13.25 -2.30 -1.25
CA ALA A 332 -14.24 -1.22 -1.26
C ALA A 332 -15.64 -1.70 -0.84
N GLU A 333 -16.03 -2.91 -1.26
CA GLU A 333 -17.32 -3.49 -0.93
C GLU A 333 -17.34 -4.09 0.48
N VAL A 334 -16.32 -4.86 0.86
CA VAL A 334 -16.26 -5.44 2.21
C VAL A 334 -16.31 -4.37 3.28
N PHE A 335 -15.57 -3.27 3.12
CA PHE A 335 -15.62 -2.16 4.07
C PHE A 335 -16.86 -1.25 3.90
N GLY A 336 -17.75 -1.54 2.95
CA GLY A 336 -18.99 -0.79 2.72
C GLY A 336 -18.76 0.61 2.16
N TYR A 337 -17.57 0.91 1.64
CA TYR A 337 -17.29 2.16 0.95
C TYR A 337 -18.03 2.25 -0.38
N LEU A 338 -18.13 1.13 -1.10
CA LEU A 338 -19.03 0.91 -2.23
C LEU A 338 -20.12 -0.10 -1.84
N PRO A 339 -21.31 -0.04 -2.49
CA PRO A 339 -22.35 -1.04 -2.27
C PRO A 339 -21.89 -2.43 -2.70
N GLU A 340 -22.18 -3.42 -1.88
CA GLU A 340 -21.85 -4.82 -2.12
C GLU A 340 -22.45 -5.34 -3.43
N GLY A 341 -21.63 -5.97 -4.28
CA GLY A 341 -22.00 -6.49 -5.59
C GLY A 341 -22.26 -5.44 -6.67
N GLU A 342 -22.05 -4.16 -6.40
CA GLU A 342 -22.26 -3.07 -7.32
C GLU A 342 -21.02 -2.22 -7.63
N GLY A 343 -19.92 -2.48 -6.95
CA GLY A 343 -18.67 -1.69 -7.09
C GLY A 343 -18.13 -1.67 -8.51
N TYR A 344 -18.36 -2.73 -9.30
CA TYR A 344 -17.97 -2.77 -10.71
C TYR A 344 -18.57 -1.61 -11.53
N LYS A 345 -19.80 -1.16 -11.21
CA LYS A 345 -20.45 -0.02 -11.87
C LYS A 345 -19.68 1.28 -11.62
N TYR A 346 -19.18 1.46 -10.39
CA TYR A 346 -18.40 2.63 -10.02
C TYR A 346 -17.06 2.71 -10.75
N GLU A 347 -16.42 1.55 -10.95
CA GLU A 347 -15.16 1.48 -11.71
C GLU A 347 -15.41 1.76 -13.20
N LEU A 348 -16.40 1.12 -13.80
CA LEU A 348 -16.75 1.30 -15.21
C LEU A 348 -17.19 2.74 -15.52
N ASP A 349 -17.91 3.38 -14.61
CA ASP A 349 -18.40 4.77 -14.73
C ASP A 349 -17.33 5.82 -14.38
N GLY A 350 -16.14 5.40 -13.92
CA GLY A 350 -15.05 6.31 -13.52
C GLY A 350 -15.35 7.09 -12.25
N ARG A 351 -16.26 6.62 -11.39
CA ARG A 351 -16.65 7.27 -10.13
C ARG A 351 -15.59 7.14 -9.04
N THR A 352 -14.66 6.20 -9.20
CA THR A 352 -13.53 5.97 -8.27
C THR A 352 -12.30 6.84 -8.56
N TRP A 353 -12.33 7.68 -9.58
CA TRP A 353 -11.25 8.60 -9.90
C TRP A 353 -11.06 9.65 -8.80
N PHE A 354 -9.87 10.29 -8.77
CA PHE A 354 -9.56 11.37 -7.81
C PHE A 354 -10.60 12.51 -7.81
N ASP A 355 -11.31 12.74 -8.93
CA ASP A 355 -12.34 13.74 -9.12
C ASP A 355 -13.77 13.16 -9.18
N GLY A 356 -13.92 11.86 -8.94
CA GLY A 356 -15.20 11.17 -8.81
C GLY A 356 -15.89 11.43 -7.47
N ASP A 357 -17.08 10.89 -7.31
CA ASP A 357 -17.88 11.02 -6.09
C ASP A 357 -17.54 9.94 -5.03
N LYS A 358 -16.79 8.90 -5.42
CA LYS A 358 -16.29 7.84 -4.56
C LYS A 358 -14.81 7.55 -4.82
N PRO A 359 -13.92 8.52 -4.58
CA PRO A 359 -12.52 8.37 -4.94
C PRO A 359 -11.85 7.23 -4.15
N ILE A 360 -11.12 6.40 -4.88
CA ILE A 360 -10.29 5.33 -4.31
C ILE A 360 -8.88 5.48 -4.87
N ASN A 361 -7.87 5.38 -4.01
CA ASN A 361 -6.47 5.44 -4.43
C ASN A 361 -6.16 6.63 -5.37
N PRO A 362 -6.48 7.87 -4.98
CA PRO A 362 -6.28 9.05 -5.85
C PRO A 362 -4.81 9.29 -6.20
N HIS A 363 -3.89 8.69 -5.48
CA HIS A 363 -2.45 8.72 -5.74
C HIS A 363 -1.99 7.76 -6.83
N GLY A 364 -2.85 6.79 -7.26
CA GLY A 364 -2.58 5.83 -8.31
C GLY A 364 -2.56 4.36 -7.87
N GLY A 365 -2.70 4.06 -6.57
CA GLY A 365 -2.64 2.70 -6.04
C GLY A 365 -1.33 1.97 -6.39
N ASP A 366 -1.14 0.76 -5.87
CA ASP A 366 0.10 0.00 -6.11
C ASP A 366 0.36 -0.27 -7.60
N LEU A 367 -0.69 -0.43 -8.41
CA LEU A 367 -0.56 -0.71 -9.85
C LEU A 367 0.11 0.42 -10.65
N SER A 368 0.02 1.66 -10.19
CA SER A 368 0.57 2.80 -10.92
C SER A 368 1.40 3.76 -10.06
N PHE A 369 1.02 3.98 -8.80
CA PHE A 369 1.86 4.72 -7.86
C PHE A 369 3.16 3.96 -7.60
N GLY A 370 3.07 2.67 -7.31
CA GLY A 370 4.19 1.78 -7.07
C GLY A 370 4.00 0.88 -5.85
N HIS A 371 4.66 -0.28 -5.90
CA HIS A 371 4.63 -1.28 -4.84
C HIS A 371 6.04 -1.67 -4.41
N ALA A 372 6.42 -1.29 -3.21
CA ALA A 372 7.74 -1.52 -2.64
C ALA A 372 7.65 -2.31 -1.32
N PHE A 373 7.06 -3.50 -1.38
CA PHE A 373 6.98 -4.44 -0.25
C PHE A 373 6.73 -3.76 1.11
N GLY A 374 7.64 -3.95 2.07
CA GLY A 374 7.53 -3.40 3.43
C GLY A 374 7.47 -1.87 3.51
N ALA A 375 7.96 -1.14 2.51
CA ALA A 375 7.84 0.32 2.46
C ALA A 375 6.48 0.82 1.96
N SER A 376 5.72 -0.02 1.23
CA SER A 376 4.44 0.39 0.62
C SER A 376 3.46 0.94 1.64
N GLY A 377 3.30 0.25 2.78
CA GLY A 377 2.35 0.67 3.82
C GLY A 377 2.61 2.08 4.35
N VAL A 378 3.87 2.43 4.58
CA VAL A 378 4.25 3.78 5.04
C VAL A 378 3.97 4.81 3.94
N SER A 379 4.28 4.49 2.68
CA SER A 379 4.02 5.38 1.53
C SER A 379 2.52 5.61 1.32
N MET A 380 1.69 4.58 1.42
CA MET A 380 0.23 4.67 1.29
C MET A 380 -0.41 5.49 2.41
N LEU A 381 0.04 5.29 3.65
CA LEU A 381 -0.37 6.10 4.79
C LEU A 381 0.04 7.57 4.60
N SER A 382 1.25 7.81 4.07
CA SER A 382 1.71 9.17 3.77
C SER A 382 0.86 9.84 2.70
N GLU A 383 0.46 9.14 1.64
CA GLU A 383 -0.47 9.68 0.62
C GLU A 383 -1.86 9.99 1.23
N ALA A 384 -2.37 9.15 2.15
CA ALA A 384 -3.59 9.45 2.89
C ALA A 384 -3.47 10.74 3.70
N ILE A 385 -2.36 10.90 4.43
CA ILE A 385 -2.08 12.10 5.24
C ILE A 385 -2.03 13.35 4.36
N LEU A 386 -1.37 13.28 3.19
CA LEU A 386 -1.30 14.40 2.24
C LEU A 386 -2.69 14.77 1.70
N GLN A 387 -3.54 13.78 1.37
CA GLN A 387 -4.93 14.02 0.96
C GLN A 387 -5.74 14.72 2.06
N MET A 388 -5.63 14.26 3.30
CA MET A 388 -6.35 14.85 4.45
C MET A 388 -5.90 16.27 4.76
N ARG A 389 -4.61 16.58 4.53
CA ARG A 389 -4.05 17.94 4.71
C ARG A 389 -4.31 18.88 3.54
N GLY A 390 -4.82 18.41 2.41
CA GLY A 390 -4.92 19.20 1.18
C GLY A 390 -3.57 19.44 0.49
N GLU A 391 -2.59 18.59 0.73
CA GLU A 391 -1.20 18.71 0.27
C GLU A 391 -0.84 17.70 -0.83
N ALA A 392 -1.83 16.98 -1.37
CA ALA A 392 -1.59 15.93 -2.36
C ALA A 392 -1.30 16.45 -3.79
N GLY A 393 -1.32 17.77 -4.00
CA GLY A 393 -1.03 18.39 -5.30
C GLY A 393 -2.12 18.11 -6.34
N ASP A 394 -1.71 17.81 -7.58
CA ASP A 394 -2.66 17.64 -8.70
C ASP A 394 -3.54 16.39 -8.58
N CYS A 395 -3.21 15.44 -7.72
CA CYS A 395 -4.05 14.27 -7.43
C CYS A 395 -4.93 14.46 -6.19
N GLN A 396 -5.03 15.68 -5.66
CA GLN A 396 -5.90 16.02 -4.55
C GLN A 396 -7.36 15.76 -4.90
N VAL A 397 -8.07 14.99 -4.08
CA VAL A 397 -9.52 14.81 -4.23
C VAL A 397 -10.26 16.14 -4.01
N LYS A 398 -11.39 16.35 -4.70
CA LYS A 398 -12.12 17.61 -4.69
C LYS A 398 -12.84 17.87 -3.38
N ALA A 399 -13.40 16.82 -2.79
CA ALA A 399 -14.09 16.93 -1.52
C ALA A 399 -13.07 16.96 -0.37
N PRO A 400 -13.33 17.71 0.71
CA PRO A 400 -12.52 17.64 1.92
C PRO A 400 -12.48 16.22 2.46
N VAL A 401 -11.30 15.73 2.84
CA VAL A 401 -11.12 14.41 3.45
C VAL A 401 -10.93 14.62 4.95
N ARG A 402 -11.97 14.37 5.72
CA ARG A 402 -11.92 14.45 7.19
C ARG A 402 -11.58 13.08 7.80
N LYS A 403 -12.13 12.01 7.24
CA LYS A 403 -11.89 10.64 7.69
C LYS A 403 -11.46 9.74 6.53
N CYS A 404 -10.36 9.05 6.72
CA CYS A 404 -9.78 8.16 5.72
C CYS A 404 -9.61 6.75 6.29
N LEU A 405 -10.01 5.75 5.50
CA LEU A 405 -9.66 4.36 5.75
C LEU A 405 -8.47 3.97 4.87
N VAL A 406 -7.41 3.50 5.49
CA VAL A 406 -6.25 2.95 4.79
C VAL A 406 -6.20 1.45 5.04
N ARG A 407 -6.45 0.66 4.00
CA ARG A 407 -6.40 -0.80 4.04
C ARG A 407 -5.12 -1.32 3.44
N GLY A 408 -4.42 -2.20 4.14
CA GLY A 408 -3.21 -2.85 3.69
C GLY A 408 -3.33 -4.37 3.62
N MET A 409 -2.50 -4.98 2.78
CA MET A 409 -2.38 -6.44 2.68
C MET A 409 -0.94 -6.86 2.44
N GLY A 410 -0.59 -8.05 2.92
CA GLY A 410 0.75 -8.63 2.71
C GLY A 410 0.71 -10.12 2.47
N GLY A 411 1.23 -10.53 1.29
CA GLY A 411 1.54 -11.91 0.93
C GLY A 411 0.42 -12.94 1.11
N GLY A 412 -0.85 -12.51 1.08
CA GLY A 412 -2.00 -13.37 1.30
C GLY A 412 -2.19 -13.85 2.74
N HIS A 413 -1.41 -13.34 3.70
CA HIS A 413 -1.45 -13.80 5.09
C HIS A 413 -1.98 -12.77 6.07
N THR A 414 -1.95 -11.49 5.73
CA THR A 414 -2.29 -10.40 6.65
C THR A 414 -3.08 -9.33 5.93
N SER A 415 -4.25 -8.96 6.45
CA SER A 415 -4.98 -7.75 6.13
C SER A 415 -4.92 -6.79 7.30
N THR A 416 -4.88 -5.50 7.00
CA THR A 416 -4.83 -4.41 7.99
C THR A 416 -5.83 -3.32 7.62
N GLY A 417 -6.30 -2.58 8.61
CA GLY A 417 -7.10 -1.38 8.41
C GLY A 417 -6.72 -0.32 9.44
N VAL A 418 -6.55 0.90 8.98
CA VAL A 418 -6.24 2.06 9.83
C VAL A 418 -7.25 3.16 9.52
N ILE A 419 -7.91 3.71 10.51
CA ILE A 419 -8.83 4.84 10.38
C ILE A 419 -8.15 6.09 10.93
N LEU A 420 -8.03 7.08 10.06
CA LEU A 420 -7.46 8.39 10.34
C LEU A 420 -8.55 9.45 10.31
N GLU A 421 -8.46 10.46 11.18
CA GLU A 421 -9.41 11.57 11.25
C GLU A 421 -8.69 12.89 11.53
N LEU A 422 -9.05 13.95 10.80
CA LEU A 422 -8.57 15.30 11.08
C LEU A 422 -9.06 15.77 12.45
N ASP A 423 -8.14 16.34 13.23
CA ASP A 423 -8.51 17.06 14.45
C ASP A 423 -9.21 18.40 14.10
N ASP A 424 -10.29 18.73 14.78
CA ASP A 424 -11.08 19.96 14.57
C ASP A 424 -10.39 21.22 15.10
#